data_5037b02af25faaa78011a91c340abd10
#
_entry.id   5037b02af25faaa78011a91c340abd10
#
_cell.length_a   1.000
_cell.length_b   1.000
_cell.length_c   1.000
_cell.angle_alpha   90.00
_cell.angle_beta   90.00
_cell.angle_gamma   90.00
#
_symmetry.space_group_name_H-M   'P 1'
#
loop_
_entity.id
_entity.type
_entity.pdbx_description
1 polymer ?
#
loop_
_entity_poly.entity_id
_entity_poly.type
_entity_poly.pdbx_seq_one_letter_code
_entity_poly.pdbx_strand_id
1 'polypeptide(L)'
;MHRINETNDEDSCFVNHSNKKEKNMKGLKRLAGVLGVIVLLCGMLTGCSGKKLYSEEELTQIHDVIGTVEQMTREFQNVITDSLPTLLGDMSSSSDELMDFISTRKYDPNKKIIALTFDDGPSTDETNGTSDLLDLLEQYDSKATFFCLGNRLNDESAPLLKRMVELGCEIGNHSYDHTLLTRLDAQGVRDQIDKTNELIKQYSGKDCRLVRPPYGGANNDIVPANVSQPFIMWDVDTLDWKTKNTASVISLVEKYKEQDWDGAVILMHDIHSTTIEACKTIIPELVNDGYQLVTISELAYLKGVKLEPGKSYWGIAEKSTVTDY
;
A
#
# COMPACT_ATOMS: atom_id res chain seq x y z
N MET A 1 18.33 -55.76 1.13
CA MET A 1 18.07 -55.41 2.54
C MET A 1 18.94 -54.23 2.90
N HIS A 2 18.41 -53.02 2.90
CA HIS A 2 18.86 -51.89 3.74
C HIS A 2 17.75 -50.86 3.69
N ARG A 3 17.01 -50.77 4.78
CA ARG A 3 16.05 -49.68 5.05
C ARG A 3 16.87 -48.52 5.60
N ILE A 4 16.72 -47.35 5.01
CA ILE A 4 17.13 -46.09 5.61
C ILE A 4 15.87 -45.47 6.24
N ASN A 5 15.94 -45.24 7.55
CA ASN A 5 14.95 -44.51 8.33
C ASN A 5 15.11 -43.01 8.02
N GLU A 6 14.08 -42.42 7.43
CA GLU A 6 13.83 -40.99 7.49
C GLU A 6 12.71 -40.76 8.51
N THR A 7 13.04 -40.21 9.64
CA THR A 7 12.07 -39.66 10.60
C THR A 7 12.61 -38.40 11.25
N ASN A 8 11.78 -37.36 11.27
CA ASN A 8 11.78 -36.25 12.21
C ASN A 8 12.70 -35.05 11.98
N ASP A 9 12.30 -34.19 11.02
CA ASP A 9 12.70 -32.77 11.04
C ASP A 9 11.52 -31.78 10.96
N GLU A 10 10.30 -32.25 10.68
CA GLU A 10 9.13 -31.36 10.59
C GLU A 10 8.56 -30.96 11.96
N ASP A 11 8.65 -31.80 12.98
CA ASP A 11 8.12 -31.52 14.33
C ASP A 11 8.92 -30.47 15.10
N SER A 12 10.20 -30.30 14.82
CA SER A 12 11.03 -29.29 15.51
C SER A 12 10.74 -27.85 15.06
N CYS A 13 10.27 -27.68 13.83
CA CYS A 13 9.93 -26.37 13.26
C CYS A 13 8.60 -25.82 13.83
N PHE A 14 7.60 -26.68 14.01
CA PHE A 14 6.29 -26.31 14.55
C PHE A 14 6.33 -25.92 16.01
N VAL A 15 7.12 -26.59 16.85
CA VAL A 15 7.27 -26.30 18.27
C VAL A 15 7.98 -24.97 18.51
N ASN A 16 8.96 -24.60 17.67
CA ASN A 16 9.65 -23.33 17.76
C ASN A 16 8.76 -22.14 17.37
N HIS A 17 7.86 -22.30 16.39
CA HIS A 17 6.92 -21.26 15.95
C HIS A 17 5.85 -20.96 17.01
N SER A 18 5.33 -21.98 17.67
CA SER A 18 4.32 -21.84 18.73
C SER A 18 4.90 -21.13 19.96
N ASN A 19 6.10 -21.46 20.39
CA ASN A 19 6.76 -20.84 21.54
C ASN A 19 7.13 -19.35 21.27
N LYS A 20 7.44 -19.00 20.02
CA LYS A 20 7.77 -17.63 19.64
C LYS A 20 6.52 -16.74 19.59
N LYS A 21 5.37 -17.27 19.10
CA LYS A 21 4.07 -16.57 19.12
C LYS A 21 3.59 -16.28 20.55
N GLU A 22 3.78 -17.23 21.46
CA GLU A 22 3.36 -17.05 22.86
C GLU A 22 4.24 -16.02 23.61
N LYS A 23 5.54 -15.96 23.30
CA LYS A 23 6.43 -14.90 23.84
C LYS A 23 6.05 -13.51 23.33
N ASN A 24 5.70 -13.37 22.05
CA ASN A 24 5.31 -12.09 21.46
C ASN A 24 3.96 -11.58 22.02
N MET A 25 2.98 -12.47 22.23
CA MET A 25 1.71 -12.09 22.89
C MET A 25 1.91 -11.67 24.34
N LYS A 26 2.85 -12.28 25.07
CA LYS A 26 3.20 -11.85 26.44
C LYS A 26 3.86 -10.47 26.46
N GLY A 27 4.66 -10.14 25.43
CA GLY A 27 5.25 -8.81 25.23
C GLY A 27 4.18 -7.74 24.98
N LEU A 28 3.23 -8.01 24.09
CA LEU A 28 2.14 -7.09 23.75
C LEU A 28 1.22 -6.78 24.96
N LYS A 29 0.90 -7.80 25.77
CA LYS A 29 0.11 -7.62 27.01
C LYS A 29 0.86 -6.80 28.07
N ARG A 30 2.19 -6.91 28.14
CA ARG A 30 3.01 -6.08 29.03
C ARG A 30 3.04 -4.62 28.58
N LEU A 31 3.14 -4.37 27.25
CA LEU A 31 3.11 -3.02 26.67
C LEU A 31 1.78 -2.28 26.97
N ALA A 32 0.64 -2.97 26.83
CA ALA A 32 -0.67 -2.41 27.16
C ALA A 32 -0.77 -2.05 28.67
N GLY A 33 -0.12 -2.82 29.55
CA GLY A 33 -0.02 -2.50 30.97
C GLY A 33 0.80 -1.24 31.24
N VAL A 34 1.90 -1.04 30.53
CA VAL A 34 2.79 0.13 30.68
C VAL A 34 2.16 1.41 30.14
N LEU A 35 1.46 1.36 29.01
CA LEU A 35 0.68 2.50 28.51
C LEU A 35 -0.38 2.94 29.52
N GLY A 36 -1.04 2.01 30.19
CA GLY A 36 -1.99 2.31 31.26
C GLY A 36 -1.34 3.03 32.46
N VAL A 37 -0.10 2.67 32.82
CA VAL A 37 0.65 3.31 33.91
C VAL A 37 1.12 4.72 33.52
N ILE A 38 1.55 4.93 32.26
CA ILE A 38 1.95 6.26 31.75
C ILE A 38 0.76 7.22 31.75
N VAL A 39 -0.42 6.78 31.33
CA VAL A 39 -1.64 7.60 31.33
C VAL A 39 -2.05 7.96 32.76
N LEU A 40 -1.90 7.05 33.72
CA LEU A 40 -2.14 7.31 35.13
C LEU A 40 -1.14 8.31 35.72
N LEU A 41 0.14 8.19 35.41
CA LEU A 41 1.20 9.13 35.85
C LEU A 41 1.04 10.51 35.20
N CYS A 42 0.69 10.63 33.93
CA CYS A 42 0.38 11.91 33.28
C CYS A 42 -0.88 12.55 33.88
N GLY A 43 -1.89 11.77 34.25
CA GLY A 43 -3.10 12.27 34.93
C GLY A 43 -2.82 12.82 36.34
N MET A 44 -1.82 12.28 37.02
CA MET A 44 -1.39 12.79 38.34
C MET A 44 -0.52 14.07 38.22
N LEU A 45 0.17 14.25 37.13
CA LEU A 45 1.02 15.43 36.88
C LEU A 45 0.23 16.66 36.41
N THR A 46 -0.98 16.50 35.86
CA THR A 46 -1.81 17.60 35.34
C THR A 46 -2.85 18.14 36.31
N GLY A 47 -3.00 17.55 37.47
CA GLY A 47 -3.96 17.97 38.49
C GLY A 47 -3.29 18.50 39.74
N CYS A 48 -2.91 19.76 39.77
CA CYS A 48 -3.14 20.65 40.90
C CYS A 48 -2.33 21.94 40.86
N SER A 49 -3.00 23.01 41.14
CA SER A 49 -2.43 24.29 41.55
C SER A 49 -1.56 24.15 42.79
N GLY A 50 -0.30 24.57 42.72
CA GLY A 50 0.51 25.10 43.78
C GLY A 50 0.56 24.40 45.13
N LYS A 51 1.40 23.45 45.30
CA LYS A 51 2.36 23.20 46.36
C LYS A 51 2.85 21.75 46.35
N LYS A 52 4.20 21.69 46.30
CA LYS A 52 5.07 20.56 46.59
C LYS A 52 4.99 19.36 45.66
N LEU A 53 5.81 19.38 44.72
CA LEU A 53 7.07 18.64 44.60
C LEU A 53 7.07 17.33 45.41
N TYR A 54 7.21 16.27 44.63
CA TYR A 54 7.39 14.90 45.09
C TYR A 54 8.54 14.78 46.10
N SER A 55 8.44 13.84 47.03
CA SER A 55 9.53 13.46 47.91
C SER A 55 10.68 12.84 47.10
N GLU A 56 11.91 12.80 47.65
CA GLU A 56 13.03 12.14 46.99
C GLU A 56 12.74 10.67 46.66
N GLU A 57 11.96 10.01 47.47
CA GLU A 57 11.55 8.62 47.28
C GLU A 57 10.58 8.47 46.09
N GLU A 58 9.61 9.37 45.93
CA GLU A 58 8.70 9.41 44.79
C GLU A 58 9.44 9.77 43.47
N LEU A 59 10.42 10.66 43.53
CA LEU A 59 11.27 10.97 42.39
C LEU A 59 12.15 9.79 41.96
N THR A 60 12.63 9.00 42.89
CA THR A 60 13.37 7.77 42.64
C THR A 60 12.48 6.73 41.94
N GLN A 61 11.25 6.54 42.44
CA GLN A 61 10.28 5.64 41.83
C GLN A 61 9.90 6.07 40.41
N ILE A 62 9.74 7.36 40.15
CA ILE A 62 9.49 7.90 38.80
C ILE A 62 10.68 7.63 37.88
N HIS A 63 11.90 7.79 38.39
CA HIS A 63 13.12 7.51 37.62
C HIS A 63 13.24 6.03 37.23
N ASP A 64 12.92 5.12 38.15
CA ASP A 64 12.90 3.67 37.91
C ASP A 64 11.84 3.28 36.86
N VAL A 65 10.66 3.91 36.91
CA VAL A 65 9.60 3.70 35.92
C VAL A 65 10.04 4.20 34.55
N ILE A 66 10.66 5.39 34.47
CA ILE A 66 11.18 5.93 33.19
C ILE A 66 12.25 4.99 32.61
N GLY A 67 13.20 4.53 33.42
CA GLY A 67 14.23 3.58 33.00
C GLY A 67 13.63 2.26 32.47
N THR A 68 12.59 1.77 33.12
CA THR A 68 11.86 0.58 32.70
C THR A 68 11.15 0.79 31.35
N VAL A 69 10.50 1.95 31.14
CA VAL A 69 9.85 2.31 29.88
C VAL A 69 10.85 2.43 28.73
N GLU A 70 12.00 3.05 28.99
CA GLU A 70 13.07 3.16 27.99
C GLU A 70 13.67 1.79 27.61
N GLN A 71 13.83 0.90 28.58
CA GLN A 71 14.27 -0.47 28.33
C GLN A 71 13.24 -1.23 27.49
N MET A 72 11.97 -1.15 27.85
CA MET A 72 10.88 -1.81 27.10
C MET A 72 10.74 -1.25 25.69
N THR A 73 10.96 0.05 25.50
CA THR A 73 10.95 0.68 24.18
C THR A 73 12.12 0.15 23.31
N ARG A 74 13.30 0.00 23.90
CA ARG A 74 14.45 -0.62 23.20
C ARG A 74 14.19 -2.11 22.87
N GLU A 75 13.63 -2.86 23.80
CA GLU A 75 13.29 -4.28 23.55
C GLU A 75 12.22 -4.42 22.47
N PHE A 76 11.23 -3.52 22.44
CA PHE A 76 10.21 -3.50 21.41
C PHE A 76 10.78 -3.11 20.04
N GLN A 77 11.69 -2.13 20.00
CA GLN A 77 12.40 -1.73 18.78
C GLN A 77 13.24 -2.90 18.23
N ASN A 78 13.91 -3.65 19.10
CA ASN A 78 14.66 -4.84 18.71
C ASN A 78 13.73 -5.97 18.23
N VAL A 79 12.57 -6.17 18.87
CA VAL A 79 11.57 -7.16 18.42
C VAL A 79 11.00 -6.79 17.04
N ILE A 80 10.74 -5.50 16.78
CA ILE A 80 10.34 -5.03 15.45
C ILE A 80 11.48 -5.28 14.46
N THR A 81 12.70 -4.87 14.78
CA THR A 81 13.86 -5.00 13.89
C THR A 81 14.20 -6.46 13.58
N ASP A 82 14.12 -7.36 14.58
CA ASP A 82 14.52 -8.75 14.43
C ASP A 82 13.37 -9.68 13.96
N SER A 83 12.11 -9.34 14.27
CA SER A 83 10.98 -10.23 14.00
C SER A 83 10.17 -9.82 12.78
N LEU A 84 10.19 -8.56 12.39
CA LEU A 84 9.49 -8.09 11.20
C LEU A 84 10.03 -8.72 9.90
N PRO A 85 11.36 -8.86 9.70
CA PRO A 85 11.89 -9.58 8.54
C PRO A 85 11.49 -11.05 8.51
N THR A 86 11.33 -11.69 9.68
CA THR A 86 10.95 -13.10 9.78
C THR A 86 9.43 -13.32 9.63
N LEU A 87 8.60 -12.32 9.96
CA LEU A 87 7.14 -12.34 9.74
C LEU A 87 6.79 -12.02 8.28
N LEU A 88 7.66 -11.27 7.59
CA LEU A 88 7.58 -10.96 6.17
C LEU A 88 8.37 -11.96 5.30
N GLY A 89 8.97 -12.98 5.94
CA GLY A 89 9.79 -13.99 5.29
C GLY A 89 9.03 -14.73 4.19
N ASP A 90 9.47 -14.54 3.02
CA ASP A 90 9.31 -15.00 1.66
C ASP A 90 8.99 -13.88 0.64
N MET A 91 8.99 -12.62 1.06
CA MET A 91 9.00 -11.47 0.16
C MET A 91 10.46 -10.99 0.00
N SER A 92 11.28 -11.79 -0.68
CA SER A 92 12.66 -11.42 -0.99
C SER A 92 12.73 -10.16 -1.83
N SER A 93 13.69 -9.29 -1.59
CA SER A 93 14.06 -8.04 -2.28
C SER A 93 13.04 -6.90 -2.26
N SER A 94 11.75 -7.16 -2.13
CA SER A 94 10.70 -6.12 -2.16
C SER A 94 10.30 -5.63 -0.77
N SER A 95 10.65 -6.38 0.30
CA SER A 95 10.36 -5.99 1.68
C SER A 95 11.25 -4.86 2.17
N ASP A 96 12.52 -4.83 1.74
CA ASP A 96 13.47 -3.82 2.20
C ASP A 96 13.14 -2.44 1.63
N GLU A 97 12.70 -2.34 0.37
CA GLU A 97 12.26 -1.09 -0.24
C GLU A 97 10.95 -0.58 0.37
N LEU A 98 9.99 -1.47 0.66
CA LEU A 98 8.75 -1.11 1.33
C LEU A 98 9.00 -0.70 2.78
N MET A 99 9.93 -1.35 3.48
CA MET A 99 10.32 -1.01 4.85
C MET A 99 11.08 0.30 4.92
N ASP A 100 12.00 0.56 4.00
CA ASP A 100 12.71 1.84 3.89
C ASP A 100 11.71 2.98 3.61
N PHE A 101 10.77 2.74 2.73
CA PHE A 101 9.69 3.66 2.40
C PHE A 101 8.79 3.98 3.62
N ILE A 102 8.33 2.95 4.34
CA ILE A 102 7.46 3.13 5.53
C ILE A 102 8.22 3.79 6.68
N SER A 103 9.53 3.54 6.82
CA SER A 103 10.37 4.15 7.85
C SER A 103 10.64 5.63 7.60
N THR A 104 10.59 6.08 6.35
CA THR A 104 10.90 7.46 5.95
C THR A 104 9.66 8.35 5.90
N ARG A 105 8.48 7.83 5.58
CA ARG A 105 7.23 8.61 5.52
C ARG A 105 6.41 8.45 6.81
N LYS A 106 6.10 9.57 7.44
CA LYS A 106 5.22 9.61 8.62
C LYS A 106 3.76 9.61 8.17
N TYR A 107 3.09 8.47 8.26
CA TYR A 107 1.64 8.40 8.15
C TYR A 107 0.98 8.81 9.46
N ASP A 108 -0.06 9.63 9.36
CA ASP A 108 -0.92 9.93 10.50
C ASP A 108 -2.01 8.84 10.59
N PRO A 109 -1.98 7.98 11.61
CA PRO A 109 -2.94 6.88 11.73
C PRO A 109 -4.38 7.35 12.03
N ASN A 110 -4.57 8.65 12.33
CA ASN A 110 -5.89 9.22 12.56
C ASN A 110 -6.52 9.79 11.30
N LYS A 111 -5.78 9.83 10.20
CA LYS A 111 -6.27 10.32 8.91
C LYS A 111 -6.71 9.17 8.02
N LYS A 112 -7.76 9.38 7.24
CA LYS A 112 -8.21 8.45 6.22
C LYS A 112 -7.18 8.36 5.10
N ILE A 113 -6.99 7.16 4.56
CA ILE A 113 -6.07 6.89 3.45
C ILE A 113 -6.84 6.33 2.26
N ILE A 114 -6.53 6.81 1.07
CA ILE A 114 -7.14 6.36 -0.19
C ILE A 114 -6.07 6.23 -1.27
N ALA A 115 -6.32 5.44 -2.30
CA ALA A 115 -5.47 5.31 -3.46
C ALA A 115 -6.12 5.90 -4.71
N LEU A 116 -5.51 6.94 -5.27
CA LEU A 116 -5.80 7.36 -6.64
C LEU A 116 -5.07 6.45 -7.59
N THR A 117 -5.76 5.93 -8.59
CA THR A 117 -5.17 5.03 -9.59
C THR A 117 -5.49 5.49 -11.00
N PHE A 118 -4.51 5.38 -11.88
CA PHE A 118 -4.60 5.85 -13.27
C PHE A 118 -4.27 4.74 -14.23
N ASP A 119 -5.19 4.46 -15.14
CA ASP A 119 -5.07 3.40 -16.14
C ASP A 119 -4.69 3.96 -17.52
N ASP A 120 -4.23 3.08 -18.41
CA ASP A 120 -3.91 3.32 -19.83
C ASP A 120 -2.69 4.18 -20.11
N GLY A 121 -2.07 4.79 -19.12
CA GLY A 121 -0.90 5.65 -19.27
C GLY A 121 0.42 4.92 -19.62
N PRO A 122 1.51 5.67 -19.62
CA PRO A 122 1.56 7.11 -19.46
C PRO A 122 1.15 7.89 -20.72
N SER A 123 0.64 9.13 -20.54
CA SER A 123 0.50 10.11 -21.61
C SER A 123 1.73 10.98 -21.70
N THR A 124 2.30 11.09 -22.91
CA THR A 124 3.43 11.98 -23.22
C THR A 124 2.96 13.34 -23.74
N ASP A 125 1.66 13.67 -23.63
CA ASP A 125 1.13 14.97 -24.01
C ASP A 125 1.82 16.10 -23.24
N GLU A 126 2.21 17.18 -23.93
CA GLU A 126 2.93 18.31 -23.36
C GLU A 126 2.09 19.13 -22.37
N THR A 127 0.77 19.07 -22.48
CA THR A 127 -0.19 19.78 -21.60
C THR A 127 -1.30 18.88 -21.15
N ASN A 128 -1.61 18.93 -19.84
CA ASN A 128 -2.58 18.03 -19.22
C ASN A 128 -2.31 16.55 -19.53
N GLY A 129 -1.04 16.16 -19.51
CA GLY A 129 -0.56 14.79 -19.60
C GLY A 129 -0.10 14.26 -18.23
N THR A 130 0.52 13.09 -18.26
CA THR A 130 1.03 12.45 -17.02
C THR A 130 2.05 13.32 -16.28
N SER A 131 2.85 14.14 -17.00
CA SER A 131 3.81 15.06 -16.39
C SER A 131 3.14 16.09 -15.48
N ASP A 132 2.04 16.70 -15.92
CA ASP A 132 1.31 17.70 -15.13
C ASP A 132 0.66 17.06 -13.88
N LEU A 133 0.22 15.80 -14.01
CA LEU A 133 -0.28 15.04 -12.87
C LEU A 133 0.81 14.76 -11.85
N LEU A 134 2.01 14.41 -12.29
CA LEU A 134 3.16 14.19 -11.40
C LEU A 134 3.59 15.48 -10.70
N ASP A 135 3.56 16.65 -11.38
CA ASP A 135 3.78 17.96 -10.76
C ASP A 135 2.79 18.23 -9.62
N LEU A 136 1.53 17.90 -9.87
CA LEU A 136 0.47 18.08 -8.88
C LEU A 136 0.64 17.14 -7.68
N LEU A 137 0.97 15.87 -7.90
CA LEU A 137 1.22 14.91 -6.82
C LEU A 137 2.43 15.35 -5.96
N GLU A 138 3.51 15.83 -6.60
CA GLU A 138 4.69 16.35 -5.90
C GLU A 138 4.32 17.58 -5.05
N GLN A 139 3.57 18.53 -5.61
CA GLN A 139 3.14 19.74 -4.92
C GLN A 139 2.36 19.46 -3.63
N TYR A 140 1.57 18.40 -3.59
CA TYR A 140 0.73 18.04 -2.45
C TYR A 140 1.28 16.87 -1.62
N ASP A 141 2.57 16.51 -1.79
CA ASP A 141 3.22 15.37 -1.12
C ASP A 141 2.34 14.10 -1.17
N SER A 142 1.75 13.87 -2.34
CA SER A 142 0.77 12.83 -2.60
C SER A 142 1.33 11.79 -3.55
N LYS A 143 0.79 10.58 -3.50
CA LYS A 143 1.18 9.47 -4.36
C LYS A 143 -0.02 8.84 -5.04
N ALA A 144 0.27 8.11 -6.11
CA ALA A 144 -0.72 7.38 -6.88
C ALA A 144 -0.13 6.06 -7.39
N THR A 145 -0.98 5.17 -7.89
CA THR A 145 -0.57 3.98 -8.63
C THR A 145 -0.98 4.13 -10.09
N PHE A 146 -0.04 3.92 -11.00
CA PHE A 146 -0.22 4.02 -12.44
C PHE A 146 -0.22 2.63 -13.06
N PHE A 147 -1.33 2.17 -13.60
CA PHE A 147 -1.42 0.91 -14.34
C PHE A 147 -1.15 1.18 -15.82
N CYS A 148 0.09 0.95 -16.22
CA CYS A 148 0.58 1.33 -17.54
C CYS A 148 0.34 0.24 -18.58
N LEU A 149 0.01 0.66 -19.81
CA LEU A 149 0.00 -0.21 -20.99
C LEU A 149 1.42 -0.42 -21.52
N GLY A 150 1.80 -1.68 -21.76
CA GLY A 150 3.13 -2.01 -22.24
C GLY A 150 3.50 -1.35 -23.57
N ASN A 151 2.54 -1.20 -24.49
CA ASN A 151 2.77 -0.56 -25.79
C ASN A 151 2.98 0.97 -25.71
N ARG A 152 2.79 1.58 -24.54
CA ARG A 152 3.11 2.99 -24.28
C ARG A 152 4.47 3.18 -23.60
N LEU A 153 5.13 2.08 -23.23
CA LEU A 153 6.44 2.11 -22.57
C LEU A 153 7.56 2.09 -23.62
N ASN A 154 8.24 3.20 -23.78
CA ASN A 154 9.30 3.43 -24.76
C ASN A 154 10.27 4.52 -24.24
N ASP A 155 11.26 4.86 -25.05
CA ASP A 155 12.27 5.87 -24.67
C ASP A 155 11.68 7.27 -24.43
N GLU A 156 10.57 7.62 -25.07
CA GLU A 156 9.89 8.90 -24.89
C GLU A 156 9.18 8.96 -23.53
N SER A 157 8.54 7.88 -23.13
CA SER A 157 7.84 7.78 -21.83
C SER A 157 8.76 7.46 -20.65
N ALA A 158 9.98 6.98 -20.89
CA ALA A 158 10.93 6.59 -19.84
C ALA A 158 11.19 7.65 -18.77
N PRO A 159 11.30 8.96 -19.09
CA PRO A 159 11.44 10.00 -18.05
C PRO A 159 10.25 10.07 -17.08
N LEU A 160 9.02 9.81 -17.57
CA LEU A 160 7.81 9.80 -16.73
C LEU A 160 7.84 8.64 -15.73
N LEU A 161 8.22 7.43 -16.19
CA LEU A 161 8.33 6.27 -15.29
C LEU A 161 9.40 6.48 -14.22
N LYS A 162 10.55 7.06 -14.58
CA LYS A 162 11.60 7.39 -13.60
C LYS A 162 11.09 8.41 -12.56
N ARG A 163 10.39 9.44 -13.02
CA ARG A 163 9.81 10.44 -12.13
C ARG A 163 8.72 9.86 -11.21
N MET A 164 7.86 8.95 -11.72
CA MET A 164 6.91 8.21 -10.87
C MET A 164 7.64 7.52 -9.71
N VAL A 165 8.74 6.82 -10.01
CA VAL A 165 9.55 6.13 -8.99
C VAL A 165 10.19 7.12 -8.02
N GLU A 166 10.77 8.22 -8.50
CA GLU A 166 11.42 9.26 -7.69
C GLU A 166 10.43 9.92 -6.71
N LEU A 167 9.19 10.12 -7.13
CA LEU A 167 8.11 10.64 -6.29
C LEU A 167 7.50 9.57 -5.36
N GLY A 168 7.95 8.31 -5.47
CA GLY A 168 7.43 7.19 -4.70
C GLY A 168 6.03 6.73 -5.11
N CYS A 169 5.60 7.06 -6.33
CA CYS A 169 4.42 6.47 -6.95
C CYS A 169 4.69 5.02 -7.35
N GLU A 170 3.63 4.22 -7.47
CA GLU A 170 3.71 2.82 -7.84
C GLU A 170 3.32 2.63 -9.32
N ILE A 171 4.03 1.71 -9.99
CA ILE A 171 3.74 1.36 -11.38
C ILE A 171 3.22 -0.08 -11.40
N GLY A 172 1.99 -0.25 -11.87
CA GLY A 172 1.33 -1.52 -12.12
C GLY A 172 1.22 -1.84 -13.61
N ASN A 173 0.83 -3.06 -13.91
CA ASN A 173 0.67 -3.59 -15.26
C ASN A 173 -0.81 -3.55 -15.68
N HIS A 174 -1.08 -2.97 -16.86
CA HIS A 174 -2.43 -2.93 -17.45
C HIS A 174 -2.52 -3.72 -18.76
N SER A 175 -1.77 -4.82 -18.89
CA SER A 175 -1.52 -5.57 -20.13
C SER A 175 -0.67 -4.83 -21.14
N TYR A 176 -0.35 -5.47 -22.29
CA TYR A 176 0.48 -4.84 -23.29
C TYR A 176 -0.29 -3.84 -24.17
N ASP A 177 -1.47 -4.21 -24.66
CA ASP A 177 -2.22 -3.44 -25.66
C ASP A 177 -3.72 -3.25 -25.32
N HIS A 178 -4.08 -3.43 -24.02
CA HIS A 178 -5.44 -3.33 -23.52
C HIS A 178 -6.39 -4.43 -24.04
N THR A 179 -5.86 -5.57 -24.49
CA THR A 179 -6.69 -6.71 -24.89
C THR A 179 -7.41 -7.32 -23.69
N LEU A 180 -8.69 -7.66 -23.83
CA LEU A 180 -9.46 -8.37 -22.80
C LEU A 180 -8.85 -9.76 -22.55
N LEU A 181 -8.17 -9.93 -21.41
CA LEU A 181 -7.37 -11.13 -21.10
C LEU A 181 -8.20 -12.41 -21.11
N THR A 182 -9.47 -12.35 -20.73
CA THR A 182 -10.36 -13.54 -20.69
C THR A 182 -10.70 -14.11 -22.08
N ARG A 183 -10.32 -13.43 -23.16
CA ARG A 183 -10.45 -13.93 -24.53
C ARG A 183 -9.20 -14.63 -25.06
N LEU A 184 -8.13 -14.61 -24.29
CA LEU A 184 -6.84 -15.18 -24.67
C LEU A 184 -6.69 -16.59 -24.09
N ASP A 185 -5.86 -17.40 -24.74
CA ASP A 185 -5.34 -18.62 -24.14
C ASP A 185 -4.23 -18.33 -23.11
N ALA A 186 -3.75 -19.36 -22.46
CA ALA A 186 -2.74 -19.23 -21.41
C ALA A 186 -1.44 -18.54 -21.90
N GLN A 187 -1.03 -18.81 -23.13
CA GLN A 187 0.16 -18.17 -23.70
C GLN A 187 -0.09 -16.70 -23.99
N GLY A 188 -1.22 -16.36 -24.59
CA GLY A 188 -1.60 -14.99 -24.88
C GLY A 188 -1.71 -14.13 -23.60
N VAL A 189 -2.24 -14.70 -22.49
CA VAL A 189 -2.25 -14.01 -21.19
C VAL A 189 -0.82 -13.72 -20.72
N ARG A 190 0.06 -14.73 -20.72
CA ARG A 190 1.47 -14.55 -20.32
C ARG A 190 2.17 -13.50 -21.17
N ASP A 191 2.00 -13.56 -22.49
CA ASP A 191 2.64 -12.61 -23.42
C ASP A 191 2.23 -11.16 -23.13
N GLN A 192 0.96 -10.91 -22.79
CA GLN A 192 0.46 -9.59 -22.42
C GLN A 192 1.07 -9.09 -21.10
N ILE A 193 1.20 -9.96 -20.11
CA ILE A 193 1.65 -9.60 -18.76
C ILE A 193 3.18 -9.54 -18.71
N ASP A 194 3.87 -10.58 -19.15
CA ASP A 194 5.32 -10.70 -18.99
C ASP A 194 6.05 -9.63 -19.79
N LYS A 195 5.64 -9.41 -21.04
CA LYS A 195 6.22 -8.34 -21.88
C LYS A 195 6.06 -6.96 -21.25
N THR A 196 4.94 -6.68 -20.63
CA THR A 196 4.70 -5.41 -19.95
C THR A 196 5.52 -5.31 -18.66
N ASN A 197 5.64 -6.38 -17.88
CA ASN A 197 6.51 -6.43 -16.70
C ASN A 197 7.97 -6.15 -17.06
N GLU A 198 8.48 -6.75 -18.17
CA GLU A 198 9.84 -6.52 -18.67
C GLU A 198 10.05 -5.05 -19.03
N LEU A 199 9.10 -4.42 -19.73
CA LEU A 199 9.19 -3.01 -20.12
C LEU A 199 9.10 -2.08 -18.88
N ILE A 200 8.23 -2.37 -17.92
CA ILE A 200 8.20 -1.63 -16.65
C ILE A 200 9.56 -1.71 -15.97
N LYS A 201 10.13 -2.91 -15.83
CA LYS A 201 11.47 -3.11 -15.24
C LYS A 201 12.55 -2.37 -16.01
N GLN A 202 12.53 -2.45 -17.35
CA GLN A 202 13.51 -1.80 -18.21
C GLN A 202 13.52 -0.28 -18.02
N TYR A 203 12.37 0.37 -18.02
CA TYR A 203 12.26 1.83 -18.04
C TYR A 203 12.17 2.47 -16.66
N SER A 204 11.61 1.78 -15.65
CA SER A 204 11.50 2.28 -14.28
C SER A 204 12.61 1.79 -13.34
N GLY A 205 13.25 0.66 -13.67
CA GLY A 205 14.18 -0.04 -12.77
C GLY A 205 13.49 -0.86 -11.68
N LYS A 206 12.16 -0.85 -11.59
CA LYS A 206 11.36 -1.52 -10.56
C LYS A 206 10.64 -2.75 -11.10
N ASP A 207 10.48 -3.76 -10.25
CA ASP A 207 9.66 -4.92 -10.57
C ASP A 207 8.17 -4.58 -10.41
N CYS A 208 7.36 -5.02 -11.37
CA CYS A 208 5.91 -4.85 -11.33
C CYS A 208 5.28 -5.85 -10.36
N ARG A 209 4.52 -5.37 -9.40
CA ARG A 209 3.90 -6.18 -8.34
C ARG A 209 2.40 -6.33 -8.47
N LEU A 210 1.76 -5.48 -9.23
CA LEU A 210 0.31 -5.37 -9.32
C LEU A 210 -0.14 -5.46 -10.78
N VAL A 211 -1.26 -6.10 -11.01
CA VAL A 211 -1.94 -6.12 -12.32
C VAL A 211 -3.34 -5.55 -12.15
N ARG A 212 -3.74 -4.67 -13.03
CA ARG A 212 -5.15 -4.38 -13.26
C ARG A 212 -5.52 -4.89 -14.64
N PRO A 213 -6.35 -5.94 -14.73
CA PRO A 213 -6.73 -6.49 -16.03
C PRO A 213 -7.65 -5.50 -16.76
N PRO A 214 -7.47 -5.30 -18.08
CA PRO A 214 -8.37 -4.48 -18.88
C PRO A 214 -9.83 -4.87 -18.66
N TYR A 215 -10.69 -3.86 -18.51
CA TYR A 215 -12.14 -4.03 -18.26
C TYR A 215 -12.48 -4.77 -16.96
N GLY A 216 -11.53 -4.93 -16.01
CA GLY A 216 -11.69 -5.79 -14.84
C GLY A 216 -11.79 -7.29 -15.19
N GLY A 217 -11.35 -7.68 -16.38
CA GLY A 217 -11.56 -9.01 -16.94
C GLY A 217 -10.53 -10.04 -16.45
N ALA A 218 -10.76 -10.61 -15.26
CA ALA A 218 -9.98 -11.74 -14.71
C ALA A 218 -10.87 -12.95 -14.32
N ASN A 219 -12.12 -12.93 -14.68
CA ASN A 219 -13.16 -13.85 -14.19
C ASN A 219 -13.25 -15.19 -14.97
N ASN A 220 -12.11 -15.82 -15.19
CA ASN A 220 -12.05 -17.20 -15.72
C ASN A 220 -10.85 -17.93 -15.08
N ASP A 221 -10.75 -19.24 -15.31
CA ASP A 221 -9.67 -20.06 -14.73
C ASP A 221 -8.30 -19.82 -15.38
N ILE A 222 -8.26 -19.24 -16.59
CA ILE A 222 -7.02 -19.06 -17.36
C ILE A 222 -6.23 -17.88 -16.83
N VAL A 223 -6.87 -16.73 -16.62
CA VAL A 223 -6.17 -15.50 -16.24
C VAL A 223 -5.50 -15.66 -14.87
N PRO A 224 -6.20 -16.05 -13.78
CA PRO A 224 -5.55 -16.22 -12.48
C PRO A 224 -4.45 -17.28 -12.45
N ALA A 225 -4.60 -18.34 -13.26
CA ALA A 225 -3.59 -19.41 -13.32
C ALA A 225 -2.32 -19.03 -14.07
N ASN A 226 -2.31 -17.91 -14.81
CA ASN A 226 -1.17 -17.50 -15.65
C ASN A 226 -0.63 -16.10 -15.31
N VAL A 227 -1.06 -15.51 -14.20
CA VAL A 227 -0.57 -14.23 -13.69
C VAL A 227 -0.11 -14.41 -12.25
N SER A 228 1.13 -14.05 -11.97
CA SER A 228 1.75 -14.21 -10.65
C SER A 228 1.51 -13.04 -9.68
N GLN A 229 0.82 -11.99 -10.14
CA GLN A 229 0.49 -10.82 -9.34
C GLN A 229 -0.96 -10.86 -8.86
N PRO A 230 -1.31 -10.11 -7.79
CA PRO A 230 -2.69 -9.83 -7.42
C PRO A 230 -3.36 -8.92 -8.45
N PHE A 231 -4.67 -9.04 -8.59
CA PHE A 231 -5.49 -8.17 -9.43
C PHE A 231 -6.11 -7.06 -8.61
N ILE A 232 -5.85 -5.82 -8.99
CA ILE A 232 -6.38 -4.64 -8.31
C ILE A 232 -7.51 -4.04 -9.14
N MET A 233 -8.70 -4.09 -8.58
CA MET A 233 -9.91 -3.48 -9.13
C MET A 233 -10.10 -2.08 -8.51
N TRP A 234 -11.34 -1.60 -8.39
CA TRP A 234 -11.67 -0.29 -7.87
C TRP A 234 -13.02 -0.27 -7.15
N ASP A 235 -13.15 0.62 -6.18
CA ASP A 235 -14.42 0.90 -5.49
C ASP A 235 -15.20 2.01 -6.20
N VAL A 236 -14.46 2.97 -6.73
CA VAL A 236 -15.03 4.18 -7.34
C VAL A 236 -14.57 4.29 -8.78
N ASP A 237 -15.50 4.17 -9.71
CA ASP A 237 -15.30 4.51 -11.12
C ASP A 237 -15.73 5.95 -11.36
N THR A 238 -14.78 6.81 -11.70
CA THR A 238 -15.07 8.23 -11.97
C THR A 238 -15.78 8.45 -13.31
N LEU A 239 -15.89 7.41 -14.13
CA LEU A 239 -16.45 7.45 -15.48
C LEU A 239 -15.79 8.51 -16.38
N ASP A 240 -14.57 8.91 -16.10
CA ASP A 240 -13.79 9.88 -16.86
C ASP A 240 -13.59 9.43 -18.31
N TRP A 241 -13.30 8.14 -18.51
CA TRP A 241 -13.18 7.48 -19.82
C TRP A 241 -14.44 7.61 -20.69
N LYS A 242 -15.61 7.72 -20.03
CA LYS A 242 -16.92 7.79 -20.69
C LYS A 242 -17.37 9.24 -20.89
N THR A 243 -17.30 10.04 -19.84
CA THR A 243 -17.84 11.42 -19.85
C THR A 243 -16.90 12.39 -20.53
N LYS A 244 -15.58 12.20 -20.40
CA LYS A 244 -14.54 13.11 -20.86
C LYS A 244 -14.86 14.57 -20.51
N ASN A 245 -15.34 14.77 -19.28
CA ASN A 245 -15.80 16.06 -18.80
C ASN A 245 -15.31 16.32 -17.37
N THR A 246 -14.48 17.34 -17.22
CA THR A 246 -13.85 17.72 -15.94
C THR A 246 -14.85 17.91 -14.81
N ALA A 247 -15.94 18.65 -15.03
CA ALA A 247 -16.94 18.92 -14.00
C ALA A 247 -17.68 17.65 -13.57
N SER A 248 -17.92 16.71 -14.49
CA SER A 248 -18.54 15.42 -14.19
C SER A 248 -17.64 14.56 -13.31
N VAL A 249 -16.33 14.52 -13.57
CA VAL A 249 -15.34 13.78 -12.77
C VAL A 249 -15.28 14.35 -11.36
N ILE A 250 -15.17 15.68 -11.21
CA ILE A 250 -15.15 16.35 -9.91
C ILE A 250 -16.43 16.04 -9.13
N SER A 251 -17.60 16.27 -9.74
CA SER A 251 -18.89 16.06 -9.08
C SER A 251 -19.11 14.62 -8.63
N LEU A 252 -18.56 13.64 -9.36
CA LEU A 252 -18.66 12.25 -8.98
C LEU A 252 -17.79 11.95 -7.76
N VAL A 253 -16.55 12.46 -7.73
CA VAL A 253 -15.66 12.34 -6.58
C VAL A 253 -16.28 12.99 -5.34
N GLU A 254 -16.83 14.21 -5.45
CA GLU A 254 -17.53 14.91 -4.36
C GLU A 254 -18.70 14.09 -3.80
N LYS A 255 -19.52 13.53 -4.69
CA LYS A 255 -20.66 12.69 -4.30
C LYS A 255 -20.24 11.47 -3.48
N TYR A 256 -19.15 10.83 -3.86
CA TYR A 256 -18.66 9.68 -3.12
C TYR A 256 -18.00 10.08 -1.79
N LYS A 257 -17.45 11.28 -1.64
CA LYS A 257 -16.90 11.81 -0.37
C LYS A 257 -17.94 11.81 0.78
N GLU A 258 -19.24 11.81 0.47
CA GLU A 258 -20.31 11.69 1.48
C GLU A 258 -20.35 10.29 2.14
N GLN A 259 -19.64 9.31 1.58
CA GLN A 259 -19.53 7.96 2.10
C GLN A 259 -18.23 7.78 2.92
N ASP A 260 -18.05 6.62 3.55
CA ASP A 260 -16.77 6.29 4.19
C ASP A 260 -15.79 5.78 3.12
N TRP A 261 -14.80 6.59 2.82
CA TRP A 261 -13.80 6.34 1.77
C TRP A 261 -12.47 5.81 2.30
N ASP A 262 -12.37 5.53 3.59
CA ASP A 262 -11.11 5.03 4.15
C ASP A 262 -10.78 3.64 3.58
N GLY A 263 -9.70 3.57 2.81
CA GLY A 263 -9.29 2.37 2.08
C GLY A 263 -9.78 2.29 0.63
N ALA A 264 -10.47 3.31 0.11
CA ALA A 264 -11.00 3.30 -1.25
C ALA A 264 -9.91 3.34 -2.32
N VAL A 265 -10.17 2.65 -3.42
CA VAL A 265 -9.39 2.64 -4.66
C VAL A 265 -10.21 3.34 -5.76
N ILE A 266 -9.69 4.44 -6.29
CA ILE A 266 -10.37 5.30 -7.25
C ILE A 266 -9.78 5.10 -8.64
N LEU A 267 -10.62 4.70 -9.60
CA LEU A 267 -10.26 4.54 -11.01
C LEU A 267 -10.37 5.85 -11.77
N MET A 268 -9.28 6.23 -12.41
CA MET A 268 -9.16 7.32 -13.38
C MET A 268 -8.23 6.89 -14.53
N HIS A 269 -8.07 7.77 -15.54
CA HIS A 269 -7.19 7.53 -16.68
C HIS A 269 -6.37 8.78 -16.97
N ASP A 270 -5.04 8.71 -16.88
CA ASP A 270 -4.11 9.84 -17.09
C ASP A 270 -3.87 10.17 -18.57
N ILE A 271 -4.54 9.45 -19.47
CA ILE A 271 -4.58 9.72 -20.90
C ILE A 271 -5.66 10.73 -21.31
N HIS A 272 -6.48 11.19 -20.38
CA HIS A 272 -7.52 12.17 -20.67
C HIS A 272 -7.18 13.52 -20.04
N SER A 273 -6.97 14.53 -20.86
CA SER A 273 -6.68 15.90 -20.41
C SER A 273 -7.75 16.46 -19.46
N THR A 274 -9.00 16.04 -19.63
CA THR A 274 -10.11 16.41 -18.73
C THR A 274 -9.99 15.80 -17.35
N THR A 275 -9.38 14.63 -17.22
CA THR A 275 -9.08 13.98 -15.94
C THR A 275 -7.95 14.71 -15.22
N ILE A 276 -6.88 15.04 -15.94
CA ILE A 276 -5.78 15.82 -15.36
C ILE A 276 -6.26 17.18 -14.88
N GLU A 277 -7.12 17.84 -15.67
CA GLU A 277 -7.74 19.11 -15.26
C GLU A 277 -8.63 18.94 -14.01
N ALA A 278 -9.37 17.83 -13.90
CA ALA A 278 -10.15 17.52 -12.70
C ALA A 278 -9.26 17.28 -11.47
N CYS A 279 -8.11 16.62 -11.63
CA CYS A 279 -7.14 16.36 -10.56
C CYS A 279 -6.61 17.66 -9.94
N LYS A 280 -6.55 18.78 -10.69
CA LYS A 280 -6.15 20.09 -10.14
C LYS A 280 -7.11 20.60 -9.08
N THR A 281 -8.35 20.11 -9.05
CA THR A 281 -9.33 20.37 -7.99
C THR A 281 -9.36 19.22 -6.98
N ILE A 282 -9.43 17.99 -7.43
CA ILE A 282 -9.65 16.80 -6.60
C ILE A 282 -8.50 16.58 -5.60
N ILE A 283 -7.24 16.63 -6.05
CA ILE A 283 -6.09 16.34 -5.19
C ILE A 283 -5.98 17.35 -4.04
N PRO A 284 -5.96 18.68 -4.29
CA PRO A 284 -5.92 19.64 -3.20
C PRO A 284 -7.11 19.55 -2.25
N GLU A 285 -8.32 19.29 -2.75
CA GLU A 285 -9.50 19.14 -1.89
C GLU A 285 -9.39 17.92 -0.99
N LEU A 286 -9.00 16.76 -1.51
CA LEU A 286 -8.82 15.55 -0.70
C LEU A 286 -7.76 15.75 0.38
N VAL A 287 -6.62 16.37 0.04
CA VAL A 287 -5.55 16.68 1.03
C VAL A 287 -6.04 17.66 2.09
N ASN A 288 -6.76 18.72 1.70
CA ASN A 288 -7.35 19.71 2.62
C ASN A 288 -8.42 19.10 3.54
N ASP A 289 -9.18 18.13 3.04
CA ASP A 289 -10.17 17.36 3.82
C ASP A 289 -9.50 16.32 4.73
N GLY A 290 -8.17 16.25 4.71
CA GLY A 290 -7.36 15.42 5.62
C GLY A 290 -7.12 14.00 5.13
N TYR A 291 -7.40 13.68 3.89
CA TYR A 291 -7.01 12.38 3.30
C TYR A 291 -5.50 12.34 3.03
N GLN A 292 -4.92 11.16 3.19
CA GLN A 292 -3.58 10.85 2.74
C GLN A 292 -3.69 10.02 1.47
N LEU A 293 -3.11 10.52 0.38
CA LEU A 293 -3.09 9.85 -0.92
C LEU A 293 -1.86 8.96 -1.00
N VAL A 294 -2.08 7.66 -1.14
CA VAL A 294 -1.05 6.62 -1.04
C VAL A 294 -1.09 5.69 -2.25
N THR A 295 -0.05 4.88 -2.44
CA THR A 295 -0.06 3.81 -3.44
C THR A 295 -0.92 2.63 -2.98
N ILE A 296 -1.25 1.72 -3.90
CA ILE A 296 -1.99 0.49 -3.55
C ILE A 296 -1.21 -0.38 -2.57
N SER A 297 0.11 -0.57 -2.79
CA SER A 297 0.93 -1.36 -1.87
C SER A 297 1.00 -0.74 -0.47
N GLU A 298 1.10 0.59 -0.38
CA GLU A 298 1.04 1.31 0.88
C GLU A 298 -0.33 1.17 1.55
N LEU A 299 -1.39 1.34 0.78
CA LEU A 299 -2.76 1.20 1.27
C LEU A 299 -2.99 -0.20 1.85
N ALA A 300 -2.61 -1.24 1.12
CA ALA A 300 -2.71 -2.62 1.57
C ALA A 300 -1.93 -2.87 2.87
N TYR A 301 -0.69 -2.38 2.93
CA TYR A 301 0.13 -2.49 4.13
C TYR A 301 -0.50 -1.79 5.34
N LEU A 302 -0.91 -0.53 5.18
CA LEU A 302 -1.49 0.28 6.26
C LEU A 302 -2.84 -0.27 6.76
N LYS A 303 -3.58 -0.97 5.89
CA LYS A 303 -4.83 -1.67 6.23
C LYS A 303 -4.62 -3.12 6.69
N GLY A 304 -3.38 -3.60 6.72
CA GLY A 304 -3.07 -4.98 7.11
C GLY A 304 -3.58 -6.04 6.14
N VAL A 305 -3.82 -5.66 4.88
CA VAL A 305 -4.30 -6.55 3.81
C VAL A 305 -3.10 -7.15 3.08
N LYS A 306 -3.00 -8.48 3.07
CA LYS A 306 -2.02 -9.19 2.27
C LYS A 306 -2.58 -9.40 0.85
N LEU A 307 -1.93 -8.81 -0.13
CA LEU A 307 -2.25 -9.04 -1.54
C LEU A 307 -1.66 -10.37 -2.01
N GLU A 308 -2.49 -11.29 -2.45
CA GLU A 308 -2.10 -12.64 -2.87
C GLU A 308 -2.21 -12.81 -4.39
N PRO A 309 -1.26 -13.52 -5.03
CA PRO A 309 -1.32 -13.82 -6.44
C PRO A 309 -2.65 -14.43 -6.88
N GLY A 310 -3.14 -14.01 -8.04
CA GLY A 310 -4.36 -14.57 -8.66
C GLY A 310 -5.67 -14.15 -7.99
N LYS A 311 -5.63 -13.39 -6.88
CA LYS A 311 -6.84 -12.87 -6.22
C LYS A 311 -7.17 -11.47 -6.68
N SER A 312 -8.46 -11.16 -6.75
CA SER A 312 -8.98 -9.84 -7.13
C SER A 312 -9.46 -9.07 -5.92
N TYR A 313 -9.03 -7.81 -5.82
CA TYR A 313 -9.31 -6.91 -4.72
C TYR A 313 -10.14 -5.71 -5.20
N TRP A 314 -11.39 -5.64 -4.73
CA TRP A 314 -12.31 -4.52 -4.95
C TRP A 314 -12.26 -3.62 -3.72
N GLY A 315 -11.37 -2.63 -3.77
CA GLY A 315 -11.00 -1.82 -2.61
C GLY A 315 -10.04 -2.54 -1.63
N ILE A 316 -9.53 -1.77 -0.67
CA ILE A 316 -8.57 -2.26 0.34
C ILE A 316 -9.00 -1.78 1.74
N ALA A 317 -10.28 -1.91 2.05
CA ALA A 317 -10.83 -1.69 3.39
C ALA A 317 -11.12 -3.03 4.08
N GLU A 318 -11.34 -3.03 5.39
CA GLU A 318 -11.73 -4.25 6.14
C GLU A 318 -12.98 -4.96 5.58
N LYS A 319 -13.81 -4.23 4.81
CA LYS A 319 -15.03 -4.73 4.17
C LYS A 319 -14.87 -5.02 2.68
N SER A 320 -13.64 -4.93 2.16
CA SER A 320 -13.38 -5.15 0.74
C SER A 320 -13.72 -6.57 0.33
N THR A 321 -14.37 -6.70 -0.82
CA THR A 321 -14.67 -8.01 -1.39
C THR A 321 -13.40 -8.56 -2.02
N VAL A 322 -12.91 -9.67 -1.48
CA VAL A 322 -11.88 -10.49 -2.12
C VAL A 322 -12.60 -11.60 -2.86
N THR A 323 -12.41 -11.68 -4.16
CA THR A 323 -13.00 -12.75 -4.96
C THR A 323 -11.91 -13.69 -5.47
N ASP A 324 -12.12 -14.99 -5.22
CA ASP A 324 -11.41 -16.06 -5.91
C ASP A 324 -12.16 -16.30 -7.22
N TYR A 325 -11.47 -16.28 -8.35
CA TYR A 325 -12.03 -16.66 -9.64
C TYR A 325 -11.61 -18.08 -10.00
#